data_785157ecbf419bb475d2b3f2ce6f358a
#
_entry.id   785157ecbf419bb475d2b3f2ce6f358a
#
_cell.length_a   1.000
_cell.length_b   1.000
_cell.length_c   1.000
_cell.angle_alpha   90.00
_cell.angle_beta   90.00
_cell.angle_gamma   90.00
#
_symmetry.space_group_name_H-M   'P 1'
#
loop_
_entity.id
_entity.type
_entity.pdbx_description
1 polymer ?
#
loop_
_entity_poly.entity_id
_entity_poly.type
_entity_poly.pdbx_seq_one_letter_code
_entity_poly.pdbx_strand_id
1 'polypeptide(L)'
;MSTLLQIVPKVPGGIDGVGDYALTIAKKLREKFGCDTVFAAFKASSAENPGGFEVLPLDGLLQQSIQEYDHVLLHYVNYGFQKRGVPLRLLTILRALVEQHHGRMVTIFHELYASGPPWKSAFWLRPLQIHLAKAVARLSDTCIVSSDNFFSELKRVVPGARVQLHPVPSGLEEPSLSSNQIVDRDPHRWAIVGGTALVQRSLRSFCRLNHRIPDSIAPRNLFVLGGNENPATRSLLVDFAVRSDYRPRIAAIEASEILQTCSFAWFDYFHRPDIQTLVILKSSAFAAVCAHAVIPVFPHRGSAISLGSDRLPGPFFVEPDRSEIPDAQGRGAIASDVYDWYQRHASSESLVQGIATTLGLDTAR
;
A
#
# COMPACT_ATOMS: atom_id res chain seq x y z
N MET A 1 5.36 6.40 28.69
CA MET A 1 5.10 5.66 27.42
C MET A 1 4.02 6.45 26.71
N SER A 2 4.23 6.79 25.45
CA SER A 2 3.22 7.54 24.69
C SER A 2 2.15 6.57 24.17
N THR A 3 0.88 7.01 24.14
CA THR A 3 -0.26 6.21 23.69
C THR A 3 -0.92 6.85 22.47
N LEU A 4 -1.06 6.08 21.41
CA LEU A 4 -1.65 6.50 20.13
C LEU A 4 -3.04 5.89 19.97
N LEU A 5 -4.05 6.73 19.76
CA LEU A 5 -5.36 6.27 19.31
C LEU A 5 -5.38 6.10 17.80
N GLN A 6 -5.46 4.86 17.29
CA GLN A 6 -5.61 4.59 15.85
C GLN A 6 -7.08 4.34 15.50
N ILE A 7 -7.67 5.24 14.71
CA ILE A 7 -9.05 5.13 14.23
C ILE A 7 -9.05 4.45 12.88
N VAL A 8 -9.72 3.30 12.80
CA VAL A 8 -9.77 2.43 11.62
C VAL A 8 -11.21 2.12 11.22
N PRO A 9 -11.52 1.86 9.93
CA PRO A 9 -12.88 1.51 9.51
C PRO A 9 -13.33 0.15 10.04
N LYS A 10 -12.41 -0.79 10.20
CA LYS A 10 -12.63 -2.13 10.75
C LYS A 10 -11.47 -2.53 11.65
N VAL A 11 -11.75 -3.41 12.59
CA VAL A 11 -10.72 -3.97 13.46
C VAL A 11 -9.67 -4.72 12.63
N PRO A 12 -8.36 -4.50 12.89
CA PRO A 12 -7.28 -5.25 12.23
C PRO A 12 -7.36 -6.77 12.47
N GLY A 13 -6.76 -7.56 11.56
CA GLY A 13 -6.68 -9.03 11.70
C GLY A 13 -7.74 -9.79 10.89
N GLY A 14 -8.65 -9.09 10.19
CA GLY A 14 -9.47 -9.67 9.14
C GLY A 14 -8.82 -9.53 7.75
N ILE A 15 -9.45 -10.06 6.70
CA ILE A 15 -8.99 -9.82 5.31
C ILE A 15 -9.34 -8.39 4.93
N ASP A 16 -8.51 -7.42 5.35
CA ASP A 16 -8.71 -6.00 5.05
C ASP A 16 -7.35 -5.29 4.97
N GLY A 17 -7.01 -4.82 3.78
CA GLY A 17 -5.72 -4.18 3.55
C GLY A 17 -5.45 -2.91 4.40
N VAL A 18 -6.50 -2.21 4.86
CA VAL A 18 -6.34 -1.04 5.74
C VAL A 18 -6.06 -1.48 7.18
N GLY A 19 -6.71 -2.56 7.62
CA GLY A 19 -6.48 -3.15 8.94
C GLY A 19 -5.06 -3.69 9.08
N ASP A 20 -4.59 -4.44 8.09
CA ASP A 20 -3.21 -4.98 8.07
C ASP A 20 -2.17 -3.87 8.05
N TYR A 21 -2.42 -2.83 7.27
CA TYR A 21 -1.59 -1.62 7.22
C TYR A 21 -1.53 -0.91 8.60
N ALA A 22 -2.67 -0.72 9.25
CA ALA A 22 -2.74 -0.10 10.57
C ALA A 22 -2.02 -0.93 11.64
N LEU A 23 -2.17 -2.25 11.58
CA LEU A 23 -1.49 -3.17 12.50
C LEU A 23 0.04 -3.14 12.32
N THR A 24 0.52 -3.06 11.09
CA THR A 24 1.95 -2.93 10.78
C THR A 24 2.52 -1.65 11.38
N ILE A 25 1.81 -0.51 11.24
CA ILE A 25 2.22 0.76 11.85
C ILE A 25 2.26 0.64 13.37
N ALA A 26 1.22 0.07 14.00
CA ALA A 26 1.14 -0.07 15.45
C ALA A 26 2.33 -0.89 16.01
N LYS A 27 2.63 -2.04 15.39
CA LYS A 27 3.77 -2.89 15.77
C LYS A 27 5.09 -2.13 15.70
N LYS A 28 5.35 -1.44 14.58
CA LYS A 28 6.61 -0.69 14.39
C LYS A 28 6.73 0.52 15.30
N LEU A 29 5.62 1.23 15.59
CA LEU A 29 5.63 2.34 16.56
C LEU A 29 5.93 1.85 17.98
N ARG A 30 5.37 0.71 18.37
CA ARG A 30 5.67 0.08 19.68
C ARG A 30 7.14 -0.35 19.74
N GLU A 31 7.63 -1.02 18.72
CA GLU A 31 9.00 -1.55 18.66
C GLU A 31 10.06 -0.45 18.68
N LYS A 32 9.90 0.59 17.85
CA LYS A 32 10.95 1.60 17.63
C LYS A 32 10.86 2.82 18.52
N PHE A 33 9.65 3.21 18.91
CA PHE A 33 9.39 4.45 19.64
C PHE A 33 8.78 4.22 21.01
N GLY A 34 8.54 2.96 21.42
CA GLY A 34 7.87 2.65 22.67
C GLY A 34 6.46 3.26 22.75
N CYS A 35 5.85 3.60 21.60
CA CYS A 35 4.52 4.17 21.53
C CYS A 35 3.49 3.05 21.42
N ASP A 36 2.66 2.90 22.42
CA ASP A 36 1.58 1.91 22.40
C ASP A 36 0.37 2.40 21.61
N THR A 37 -0.44 1.47 21.12
CA THR A 37 -1.60 1.78 20.28
C THR A 37 -2.87 1.18 20.86
N VAL A 38 -3.93 1.99 20.86
CA VAL A 38 -5.31 1.56 21.05
C VAL A 38 -6.06 1.75 19.75
N PHE A 39 -6.70 0.72 19.24
CA PHE A 39 -7.53 0.81 18.04
C PHE A 39 -8.96 1.24 18.37
N ALA A 40 -9.58 2.05 17.51
CA ALA A 40 -10.99 2.39 17.60
C ALA A 40 -11.71 2.15 16.27
N ALA A 41 -12.82 1.39 16.30
CA ALA A 41 -13.64 1.11 15.13
C ALA A 41 -15.16 1.11 15.48
N PHE A 42 -16.04 1.42 14.50
CA PHE A 42 -17.49 1.47 14.76
C PHE A 42 -18.10 0.13 15.16
N LYS A 43 -17.56 -0.97 14.66
CA LYS A 43 -18.04 -2.33 14.94
C LYS A 43 -16.95 -3.12 15.63
N ALA A 44 -16.49 -2.61 16.76
CA ALA A 44 -15.50 -3.27 17.57
C ALA A 44 -16.15 -4.01 18.73
N SER A 45 -15.57 -5.15 19.08
CA SER A 45 -15.82 -5.85 20.34
C SER A 45 -14.57 -5.75 21.22
N SER A 46 -14.74 -5.44 22.49
CA SER A 46 -13.62 -5.41 23.45
C SER A 46 -12.95 -6.78 23.66
N ALA A 47 -13.52 -7.85 23.11
CA ALA A 47 -12.90 -9.18 23.10
C ALA A 47 -11.86 -9.35 21.98
N GLU A 48 -11.80 -8.43 20.99
CA GLU A 48 -10.85 -8.46 19.89
C GLU A 48 -9.52 -7.88 20.35
N ASN A 49 -8.43 -8.60 20.11
CA ASN A 49 -7.07 -8.20 20.50
C ASN A 49 -6.06 -8.48 19.38
N PRO A 50 -6.14 -7.74 18.25
CA PRO A 50 -5.28 -7.95 17.11
C PRO A 50 -3.82 -7.63 17.46
N GLY A 51 -2.95 -8.65 17.42
CA GLY A 51 -1.52 -8.47 17.69
C GLY A 51 -1.18 -7.97 19.11
N GLY A 52 -2.06 -8.18 20.09
CA GLY A 52 -1.87 -7.74 21.47
C GLY A 52 -2.17 -6.24 21.69
N PHE A 53 -3.01 -5.63 20.83
CA PHE A 53 -3.45 -4.24 20.96
C PHE A 53 -4.92 -4.17 21.39
N GLU A 54 -5.21 -3.26 22.30
CA GLU A 54 -6.58 -2.99 22.75
C GLU A 54 -7.44 -2.46 21.62
N VAL A 55 -8.73 -2.83 21.63
CA VAL A 55 -9.72 -2.34 20.66
C VAL A 55 -10.92 -1.77 21.38
N LEU A 56 -11.34 -0.57 20.99
CA LEU A 56 -12.49 0.13 21.55
C LEU A 56 -13.57 0.39 20.50
N PRO A 57 -14.84 0.40 20.90
CA PRO A 57 -15.91 0.90 20.05
C PRO A 57 -15.76 2.41 19.85
N LEU A 58 -15.66 2.86 18.60
CA LEU A 58 -15.49 4.28 18.25
C LEU A 58 -16.60 5.18 18.83
N ASP A 59 -17.83 4.66 18.91
CA ASP A 59 -18.96 5.37 19.49
C ASP A 59 -18.86 5.59 20.98
N GLY A 60 -18.08 4.75 21.67
CA GLY A 60 -17.84 4.85 23.12
C GLY A 60 -16.79 5.89 23.50
N LEU A 61 -15.97 6.34 22.55
CA LEU A 61 -14.88 7.30 22.83
C LEU A 61 -15.39 8.61 23.42
N LEU A 62 -16.57 9.10 23.01
CA LEU A 62 -17.15 10.35 23.58
C LEU A 62 -17.61 10.21 25.02
N GLN A 63 -17.73 8.99 25.55
CA GLN A 63 -18.14 8.70 26.93
C GLN A 63 -16.97 8.35 27.86
N GLN A 64 -15.81 8.09 27.29
CA GLN A 64 -14.59 7.78 28.04
C GLN A 64 -13.75 9.04 28.23
N SER A 65 -12.81 9.02 29.18
CA SER A 65 -11.85 10.10 29.38
C SER A 65 -10.87 10.10 28.20
N ILE A 66 -11.06 11.00 27.25
CA ILE A 66 -10.23 11.15 26.04
C ILE A 66 -8.79 11.61 26.39
N GLN A 67 -8.55 12.01 27.63
CA GLN A 67 -7.24 12.49 28.13
C GLN A 67 -6.18 11.38 28.23
N GLU A 68 -6.55 10.12 27.96
CA GLU A 68 -5.63 8.98 28.07
C GLU A 68 -4.74 8.76 26.83
N TYR A 69 -4.99 9.49 25.75
CA TYR A 69 -4.21 9.34 24.51
C TYR A 69 -3.38 10.61 24.21
N ASP A 70 -2.11 10.42 23.87
CA ASP A 70 -1.21 11.52 23.54
C ASP A 70 -1.40 12.01 22.11
N HIS A 71 -1.80 11.13 21.19
CA HIS A 71 -1.92 11.43 19.75
C HIS A 71 -3.05 10.65 19.09
N VAL A 72 -3.47 11.11 17.91
CA VAL A 72 -4.49 10.46 17.07
C VAL A 72 -3.94 10.15 15.68
N LEU A 73 -4.12 8.92 15.20
CA LEU A 73 -3.87 8.51 13.82
C LEU A 73 -5.17 8.01 13.18
N LEU A 74 -5.64 8.70 12.15
CA LEU A 74 -6.83 8.32 11.42
C LEU A 74 -6.48 7.63 10.10
N HIS A 75 -7.01 6.44 9.86
CA HIS A 75 -7.02 5.78 8.55
C HIS A 75 -8.29 6.14 7.79
N TYR A 76 -8.27 7.22 7.01
CA TYR A 76 -9.47 7.72 6.36
C TYR A 76 -9.81 6.93 5.09
N VAL A 77 -10.93 6.21 5.16
CA VAL A 77 -11.58 5.49 4.06
C VAL A 77 -13.07 5.78 4.15
N ASN A 78 -13.58 6.71 3.38
CA ASN A 78 -14.95 7.20 3.51
C ASN A 78 -16.00 6.08 3.39
N TYR A 79 -15.84 5.16 2.42
CA TYR A 79 -16.73 3.99 2.25
C TYR A 79 -16.50 2.89 3.30
N GLY A 80 -15.34 2.84 3.92
CA GLY A 80 -15.07 1.92 5.02
C GLY A 80 -15.85 2.29 6.30
N PHE A 81 -15.97 3.58 6.58
CA PHE A 81 -16.72 4.09 7.74
C PHE A 81 -18.22 4.15 7.50
N GLN A 82 -18.67 4.39 6.27
CA GLN A 82 -20.09 4.51 5.95
C GLN A 82 -20.39 4.07 4.51
N LYS A 83 -21.42 3.23 4.35
CA LYS A 83 -21.78 2.57 3.07
C LYS A 83 -21.94 3.51 1.86
N ARG A 84 -22.34 4.77 2.08
CA ARG A 84 -22.48 5.79 1.03
C ARG A 84 -21.29 6.77 0.97
N GLY A 85 -20.24 6.52 1.76
CA GLY A 85 -19.03 7.34 1.81
C GLY A 85 -19.25 8.72 2.45
N VAL A 86 -20.23 8.86 3.35
CA VAL A 86 -20.57 10.12 4.02
C VAL A 86 -20.57 9.92 5.54
N PRO A 87 -19.39 9.71 6.18
CA PRO A 87 -19.28 9.40 7.60
C PRO A 87 -19.39 10.68 8.48
N LEU A 88 -20.56 11.31 8.54
CA LEU A 88 -20.79 12.51 9.37
C LEU A 88 -20.51 12.26 10.85
N ARG A 89 -20.90 11.08 11.37
CA ARG A 89 -20.66 10.70 12.76
C ARG A 89 -19.16 10.64 13.10
N LEU A 90 -18.33 10.13 12.18
CA LEU A 90 -16.88 10.18 12.32
C LEU A 90 -16.39 11.63 12.49
N LEU A 91 -16.86 12.54 11.64
CA LEU A 91 -16.45 13.96 11.74
C LEU A 91 -16.84 14.58 13.08
N THR A 92 -18.04 14.26 13.62
CA THR A 92 -18.46 14.71 14.95
C THR A 92 -17.51 14.21 16.04
N ILE A 93 -17.14 12.92 16.00
CA ILE A 93 -16.20 12.32 16.95
C ILE A 93 -14.82 12.98 16.83
N LEU A 94 -14.30 13.16 15.61
CA LEU A 94 -12.99 13.79 15.40
C LEU A 94 -12.94 15.24 15.91
N ARG A 95 -14.01 16.01 15.73
CA ARG A 95 -14.08 17.38 16.29
C ARG A 95 -14.02 17.39 17.81
N ALA A 96 -14.82 16.53 18.44
CA ALA A 96 -14.82 16.41 19.90
C ALA A 96 -13.44 15.92 20.42
N LEU A 97 -12.79 14.98 19.71
CA LEU A 97 -11.44 14.54 20.03
C LEU A 97 -10.43 15.71 19.97
N VAL A 98 -10.42 16.47 18.89
CA VAL A 98 -9.47 17.59 18.70
C VAL A 98 -9.75 18.73 19.71
N GLU A 99 -11.00 18.99 20.06
CA GLU A 99 -11.37 20.00 21.06
C GLU A 99 -10.93 19.65 22.50
N GLN A 100 -10.92 18.35 22.82
CA GLN A 100 -10.60 17.87 24.17
C GLN A 100 -9.13 17.39 24.31
N HIS A 101 -8.45 17.23 23.20
CA HIS A 101 -7.13 16.61 23.13
C HIS A 101 -6.06 17.64 22.71
N HIS A 102 -4.96 17.70 23.46
CA HIS A 102 -3.85 18.61 23.21
C HIS A 102 -2.74 18.01 22.32
N GLY A 103 -2.88 16.75 21.92
CA GLY A 103 -1.93 16.05 21.07
C GLY A 103 -2.11 16.32 19.57
N ARG A 104 -1.24 15.75 18.78
CA ARG A 104 -1.26 15.90 17.32
C ARG A 104 -2.13 14.85 16.65
N MET A 105 -2.77 15.24 15.55
CA MET A 105 -3.57 14.36 14.71
C MET A 105 -2.90 14.18 13.34
N VAL A 106 -2.63 12.92 12.98
CA VAL A 106 -2.20 12.53 11.63
C VAL A 106 -3.32 11.79 10.92
N THR A 107 -3.59 12.11 9.66
CA THR A 107 -4.55 11.37 8.84
C THR A 107 -3.89 10.75 7.62
N ILE A 108 -4.01 9.43 7.48
CA ILE A 108 -3.65 8.71 6.26
C ILE A 108 -4.90 8.59 5.38
N PHE A 109 -4.88 9.26 4.22
CA PHE A 109 -5.97 9.22 3.26
C PHE A 109 -5.76 8.07 2.28
N HIS A 110 -6.43 6.94 2.53
CA HIS A 110 -6.48 5.81 1.58
C HIS A 110 -7.39 6.13 0.38
N GLU A 111 -8.43 6.92 0.62
CA GLU A 111 -9.35 7.47 -0.37
C GLU A 111 -9.69 8.91 -0.02
N LEU A 112 -9.97 9.76 -1.01
CA LEU A 112 -10.47 11.13 -0.76
C LEU A 112 -11.99 11.17 -0.91
N TYR A 113 -12.46 10.90 -2.11
CA TYR A 113 -13.89 10.86 -2.45
C TYR A 113 -14.08 10.15 -3.79
N ALA A 114 -15.29 9.60 -3.98
CA ALA A 114 -15.59 8.91 -5.21
C ALA A 114 -15.86 9.87 -6.38
N SER A 115 -15.59 9.37 -7.56
CA SER A 115 -16.08 9.93 -8.81
C SER A 115 -16.94 8.88 -9.52
N GLY A 116 -17.93 9.32 -10.27
CA GLY A 116 -18.79 8.41 -11.03
C GLY A 116 -19.72 9.16 -11.96
N PRO A 117 -20.38 8.44 -12.87
CA PRO A 117 -21.33 9.05 -13.78
C PRO A 117 -22.62 9.47 -13.04
N PRO A 118 -23.43 10.39 -13.63
CA PRO A 118 -24.63 11.00 -12.99
C PRO A 118 -25.68 10.01 -12.49
N TRP A 119 -25.74 8.80 -13.06
CA TRP A 119 -26.68 7.74 -12.61
C TRP A 119 -26.23 6.96 -11.37
N LYS A 120 -25.02 7.25 -10.85
CA LYS A 120 -24.52 6.65 -9.60
C LYS A 120 -24.65 7.61 -8.43
N SER A 121 -25.00 7.11 -7.25
CA SER A 121 -25.05 7.91 -6.01
C SER A 121 -23.74 8.61 -5.68
N ALA A 122 -22.60 8.04 -6.08
CA ALA A 122 -21.27 8.63 -5.92
C ALA A 122 -21.15 10.03 -6.55
N PHE A 123 -21.81 10.27 -7.70
CA PHE A 123 -21.83 11.59 -8.34
C PHE A 123 -22.54 12.64 -7.46
N TRP A 124 -23.71 12.32 -6.97
CA TRP A 124 -24.53 13.25 -6.18
C TRP A 124 -24.00 13.49 -4.78
N LEU A 125 -23.34 12.51 -4.19
CA LEU A 125 -22.73 12.61 -2.85
C LEU A 125 -21.32 13.20 -2.87
N ARG A 126 -20.70 13.34 -4.03
CA ARG A 126 -19.34 13.87 -4.18
C ARG A 126 -19.11 15.22 -3.50
N PRO A 127 -20.00 16.25 -3.62
CA PRO A 127 -19.78 17.53 -2.92
C PRO A 127 -19.70 17.36 -1.41
N LEU A 128 -20.52 16.50 -0.83
CA LEU A 128 -20.53 16.21 0.60
C LEU A 128 -19.28 15.42 1.02
N GLN A 129 -18.86 14.45 0.22
CA GLN A 129 -17.61 13.72 0.46
C GLN A 129 -16.37 14.64 0.40
N ILE A 130 -16.34 15.59 -0.54
CA ILE A 130 -15.30 16.64 -0.62
C ILE A 130 -15.33 17.49 0.66
N HIS A 131 -16.52 17.91 1.10
CA HIS A 131 -16.65 18.69 2.34
C HIS A 131 -16.08 17.93 3.54
N LEU A 132 -16.40 16.65 3.67
CA LEU A 132 -15.87 15.79 4.74
C LEU A 132 -14.35 15.63 4.68
N ALA A 133 -13.81 15.33 3.50
CA ALA A 133 -12.35 15.23 3.32
C ALA A 133 -11.64 16.55 3.68
N LYS A 134 -12.22 17.70 3.28
CA LYS A 134 -11.72 19.03 3.69
C LYS A 134 -11.76 19.23 5.19
N ALA A 135 -12.86 18.85 5.83
CA ALA A 135 -13.02 19.02 7.29
C ALA A 135 -12.00 18.16 8.04
N VAL A 136 -11.83 16.89 7.65
CA VAL A 136 -10.82 15.99 8.23
C VAL A 136 -9.42 16.55 8.02
N ALA A 137 -9.07 16.99 6.82
CA ALA A 137 -7.74 17.55 6.54
C ALA A 137 -7.43 18.81 7.33
N ARG A 138 -8.45 19.63 7.65
CA ARG A 138 -8.28 20.83 8.50
C ARG A 138 -8.10 20.50 9.98
N LEU A 139 -8.60 19.37 10.44
CA LEU A 139 -8.41 18.89 11.81
C LEU A 139 -7.03 18.22 11.99
N SER A 140 -6.37 17.85 10.89
CA SER A 140 -5.12 17.10 10.92
C SER A 140 -3.91 18.04 10.89
N ASP A 141 -2.92 17.78 11.75
CA ASP A 141 -1.61 18.46 11.70
C ASP A 141 -0.84 18.06 10.45
N THR A 142 -0.98 16.80 10.01
CA THR A 142 -0.39 16.28 8.78
C THR A 142 -1.33 15.27 8.12
N CYS A 143 -1.44 15.39 6.81
CA CYS A 143 -2.15 14.46 5.96
C CYS A 143 -1.15 13.63 5.15
N ILE A 144 -1.24 12.30 5.19
CA ILE A 144 -0.42 11.40 4.39
C ILE A 144 -1.29 10.86 3.26
N VAL A 145 -0.77 10.89 2.05
CA VAL A 145 -1.44 10.39 0.84
C VAL A 145 -0.50 9.48 0.05
N SER A 146 -1.04 8.50 -0.66
CA SER A 146 -0.24 7.49 -1.38
C SER A 146 -0.08 7.74 -2.88
N SER A 147 -0.57 8.85 -3.39
CA SER A 147 -0.42 9.19 -4.81
C SER A 147 -0.36 10.69 -5.04
N ASP A 148 0.37 11.09 -6.08
CA ASP A 148 0.50 12.49 -6.49
C ASP A 148 -0.86 13.14 -6.83
N ASN A 149 -1.78 12.38 -7.40
CA ASN A 149 -3.15 12.85 -7.65
C ASN A 149 -3.87 13.22 -6.36
N PHE A 150 -3.72 12.41 -5.31
CA PHE A 150 -4.32 12.73 -4.00
C PHE A 150 -3.60 13.90 -3.34
N PHE A 151 -2.27 13.99 -3.50
CA PHE A 151 -1.49 15.11 -3.02
C PHE A 151 -1.97 16.43 -3.65
N SER A 152 -1.99 16.49 -4.97
CA SER A 152 -2.41 17.67 -5.72
C SER A 152 -3.87 18.04 -5.43
N GLU A 153 -4.75 17.05 -5.37
CA GLU A 153 -6.16 17.27 -5.10
C GLU A 153 -6.41 17.76 -3.66
N LEU A 154 -5.73 17.21 -2.68
CA LEU A 154 -5.86 17.65 -1.29
C LEU A 154 -5.29 19.07 -1.10
N LYS A 155 -4.15 19.39 -1.71
CA LYS A 155 -3.59 20.75 -1.75
C LYS A 155 -4.52 21.74 -2.43
N ARG A 156 -5.19 21.33 -3.52
CA ARG A 156 -6.18 22.17 -4.24
C ARG A 156 -7.38 22.51 -3.37
N VAL A 157 -7.90 21.53 -2.61
CA VAL A 157 -9.12 21.72 -1.80
C VAL A 157 -8.84 22.30 -0.41
N VAL A 158 -7.64 22.11 0.12
CA VAL A 158 -7.16 22.67 1.41
C VAL A 158 -5.71 23.18 1.24
N PRO A 159 -5.50 24.37 0.67
CA PRO A 159 -4.15 24.86 0.35
C PRO A 159 -3.20 24.93 1.55
N GLY A 160 -3.72 25.22 2.76
CA GLY A 160 -2.95 25.29 4.00
C GLY A 160 -2.61 23.94 4.63
N ALA A 161 -3.15 22.82 4.15
CA ALA A 161 -2.86 21.52 4.75
C ALA A 161 -1.39 21.14 4.58
N ARG A 162 -0.79 20.57 5.62
CA ARG A 162 0.50 19.87 5.51
C ARG A 162 0.24 18.49 4.91
N VAL A 163 0.65 18.28 3.67
CA VAL A 163 0.45 17.02 2.96
C VAL A 163 1.80 16.39 2.67
N GLN A 164 1.94 15.12 3.01
CA GLN A 164 3.10 14.29 2.71
C GLN A 164 2.68 13.19 1.74
N LEU A 165 3.49 12.97 0.71
CA LEU A 165 3.32 11.84 -0.20
C LEU A 165 4.16 10.67 0.32
N HIS A 166 3.52 9.57 0.63
CA HIS A 166 4.16 8.32 0.99
C HIS A 166 3.47 7.16 0.25
N PRO A 167 4.19 6.41 -0.60
CA PRO A 167 3.63 5.23 -1.25
C PRO A 167 3.07 4.23 -0.25
N VAL A 168 2.16 3.37 -0.70
CA VAL A 168 1.66 2.28 0.14
C VAL A 168 2.80 1.27 0.36
N PRO A 169 3.12 0.90 1.61
CA PRO A 169 4.12 -0.11 1.89
C PRO A 169 3.73 -1.51 1.39
N SER A 170 4.66 -2.43 1.47
CA SER A 170 4.42 -3.84 1.16
C SER A 170 3.24 -4.39 1.96
N GLY A 171 2.37 -5.14 1.28
CA GLY A 171 1.33 -5.95 1.95
C GLY A 171 1.85 -7.33 2.39
N LEU A 172 3.13 -7.60 2.17
CA LEU A 172 3.86 -8.78 2.61
C LEU A 172 4.95 -8.35 3.59
N GLU A 173 5.77 -9.30 4.02
CA GLU A 173 6.97 -9.00 4.81
C GLU A 173 7.91 -8.02 4.08
N GLU A 174 8.74 -7.33 4.83
CA GLU A 174 9.79 -6.43 4.33
C GLU A 174 11.14 -6.98 4.78
N PRO A 175 11.73 -7.94 4.05
CA PRO A 175 12.95 -8.61 4.47
C PRO A 175 14.15 -7.66 4.43
N SER A 176 15.08 -7.83 5.37
CA SER A 176 16.40 -7.22 5.29
C SER A 176 17.28 -8.09 4.40
N LEU A 177 17.63 -7.58 3.21
CA LEU A 177 18.38 -8.32 2.19
C LEU A 177 19.83 -7.84 2.11
N SER A 178 20.76 -8.78 2.11
CA SER A 178 22.16 -8.50 1.79
C SER A 178 22.37 -8.41 0.28
N SER A 179 23.44 -7.73 -0.15
CA SER A 179 23.80 -7.60 -1.58
C SER A 179 23.92 -8.97 -2.27
N ASN A 180 24.52 -9.97 -1.62
CA ASN A 180 24.66 -11.31 -2.19
C ASN A 180 23.29 -11.98 -2.42
N GLN A 181 22.36 -11.85 -1.47
CA GLN A 181 21.00 -12.38 -1.63
C GLN A 181 20.22 -11.74 -2.80
N ILE A 182 20.61 -10.54 -3.21
CA ILE A 182 20.01 -9.85 -4.37
C ILE A 182 20.70 -10.26 -5.66
N VAL A 183 22.04 -10.24 -5.69
CA VAL A 183 22.85 -10.44 -6.91
C VAL A 183 22.83 -11.90 -7.37
N ASP A 184 22.87 -12.88 -6.46
CA ASP A 184 23.03 -14.30 -6.79
C ASP A 184 21.74 -15.00 -7.23
N ARG A 185 20.63 -14.26 -7.44
CA ARG A 185 19.36 -14.86 -7.85
C ARG A 185 19.40 -15.37 -9.27
N ASP A 186 18.62 -16.43 -9.52
CA ASP A 186 18.38 -16.98 -10.87
C ASP A 186 17.60 -15.97 -11.74
N PRO A 187 18.18 -15.49 -12.87
CA PRO A 187 17.51 -14.53 -13.76
C PRO A 187 16.26 -15.10 -14.46
N HIS A 188 16.05 -16.40 -14.43
CA HIS A 188 14.93 -17.09 -15.07
C HIS A 188 13.74 -17.34 -14.12
N ARG A 189 13.80 -16.82 -12.88
CA ARG A 189 12.69 -16.92 -11.90
C ARG A 189 11.88 -15.64 -11.91
N TRP A 190 10.62 -15.77 -12.30
CA TRP A 190 9.67 -14.68 -12.45
C TRP A 190 8.48 -14.85 -11.51
N ALA A 191 7.87 -13.73 -11.13
CA ALA A 191 6.67 -13.70 -10.31
C ALA A 191 5.54 -12.90 -10.95
N ILE A 192 4.30 -13.26 -10.64
CA ILE A 192 3.09 -12.45 -10.80
C ILE A 192 2.44 -12.39 -9.42
N VAL A 193 2.27 -11.19 -8.87
CA VAL A 193 1.77 -11.00 -7.51
C VAL A 193 0.59 -10.05 -7.49
N GLY A 194 -0.42 -10.32 -6.67
CA GLY A 194 -1.50 -9.38 -6.43
C GLY A 194 -2.86 -9.99 -6.14
N GLY A 195 -3.87 -9.15 -6.11
CA GLY A 195 -5.27 -9.59 -6.01
C GLY A 195 -5.76 -10.28 -7.29
N THR A 196 -6.87 -11.01 -7.19
CA THR A 196 -7.42 -11.86 -8.27
C THR A 196 -7.46 -11.18 -9.64
N ALA A 197 -7.95 -9.95 -9.71
CA ALA A 197 -8.09 -9.24 -11.00
C ALA A 197 -6.73 -8.87 -11.63
N LEU A 198 -5.75 -8.47 -10.80
CA LEU A 198 -4.40 -8.14 -11.26
C LEU A 198 -3.68 -9.40 -11.72
N VAL A 199 -3.71 -10.48 -10.94
CA VAL A 199 -3.11 -11.77 -11.27
C VAL A 199 -3.63 -12.28 -12.62
N GLN A 200 -4.95 -12.31 -12.81
CA GLN A 200 -5.54 -12.78 -14.08
C GLN A 200 -5.12 -11.94 -15.27
N ARG A 201 -5.14 -10.63 -15.13
CA ARG A 201 -4.77 -9.73 -16.22
C ARG A 201 -3.28 -9.85 -16.55
N SER A 202 -2.42 -9.86 -15.53
CA SER A 202 -0.98 -10.03 -15.68
C SER A 202 -0.63 -11.37 -16.31
N LEU A 203 -1.28 -12.44 -15.91
CA LEU A 203 -1.04 -13.76 -16.50
C LEU A 203 -1.45 -13.81 -17.98
N ARG A 204 -2.61 -13.25 -18.35
CA ARG A 204 -3.04 -13.20 -19.76
C ARG A 204 -2.05 -12.44 -20.64
N SER A 205 -1.59 -11.28 -20.19
CA SER A 205 -0.60 -10.50 -20.94
C SER A 205 0.76 -11.17 -20.96
N PHE A 206 1.16 -11.85 -19.89
CA PHE A 206 2.39 -12.62 -19.82
C PHE A 206 2.38 -13.78 -20.82
N CYS A 207 1.35 -14.62 -20.85
CA CYS A 207 1.21 -15.71 -21.82
C CYS A 207 1.31 -15.22 -23.27
N ARG A 208 0.81 -14.02 -23.55
CA ARG A 208 0.85 -13.42 -24.90
C ARG A 208 2.21 -12.84 -25.26
N LEU A 209 2.93 -12.25 -24.32
CA LEU A 209 4.09 -11.36 -24.59
C LEU A 209 5.43 -11.91 -24.07
N ASN A 210 5.46 -13.00 -23.32
CA ASN A 210 6.69 -13.54 -22.74
C ASN A 210 7.77 -13.87 -23.81
N HIS A 211 7.37 -14.20 -25.04
CA HIS A 211 8.28 -14.45 -26.16
C HIS A 211 9.11 -13.21 -26.57
N ARG A 212 8.77 -12.03 -26.07
CA ARG A 212 9.52 -10.79 -26.29
C ARG A 212 10.56 -10.50 -25.21
N ILE A 213 10.56 -11.29 -24.15
CA ILE A 213 11.58 -11.18 -23.10
C ILE A 213 12.91 -11.72 -23.67
N PRO A 214 14.05 -11.02 -23.44
CA PRO A 214 15.35 -11.49 -23.91
C PRO A 214 15.71 -12.90 -23.40
N ASP A 215 16.34 -13.72 -24.23
CA ASP A 215 16.68 -15.11 -23.91
C ASP A 215 17.55 -15.24 -22.64
N SER A 216 18.43 -14.25 -22.40
CA SER A 216 19.32 -14.22 -21.21
C SER A 216 18.57 -14.17 -19.87
N ILE A 217 17.29 -13.76 -19.88
CA ILE A 217 16.42 -13.65 -18.71
C ILE A 217 15.05 -14.32 -18.96
N ALA A 218 14.90 -15.05 -20.06
CA ALA A 218 13.63 -15.70 -20.41
C ALA A 218 13.12 -16.57 -19.27
N PRO A 219 11.82 -16.49 -18.92
CA PRO A 219 11.26 -17.17 -17.75
C PRO A 219 11.31 -18.69 -17.93
N ARG A 220 11.93 -19.39 -16.98
CA ARG A 220 11.90 -20.86 -16.85
C ARG A 220 10.99 -21.31 -15.71
N ASN A 221 10.85 -20.47 -14.69
CA ASN A 221 9.95 -20.69 -13.56
C ASN A 221 9.10 -19.45 -13.37
N LEU A 222 7.79 -19.63 -13.28
CA LEU A 222 6.81 -18.57 -13.02
C LEU A 222 6.01 -18.88 -11.75
N PHE A 223 6.10 -18.00 -10.76
CA PHE A 223 5.32 -18.06 -9.53
C PHE A 223 4.14 -17.10 -9.63
N VAL A 224 2.92 -17.62 -9.50
CA VAL A 224 1.68 -16.83 -9.55
C VAL A 224 1.07 -16.79 -8.15
N LEU A 225 1.23 -15.68 -7.45
CA LEU A 225 1.00 -15.56 -6.02
C LEU A 225 -0.19 -14.66 -5.70
N GLY A 226 -1.10 -15.14 -4.88
CA GLY A 226 -2.22 -14.37 -4.33
C GLY A 226 -3.51 -14.45 -5.14
N GLY A 227 -4.44 -13.57 -4.78
CA GLY A 227 -5.81 -13.64 -5.26
C GLY A 227 -6.59 -14.83 -4.70
N ASN A 228 -7.83 -14.97 -5.15
CA ASN A 228 -8.65 -16.13 -4.85
C ASN A 228 -8.42 -17.23 -5.89
N GLU A 229 -8.65 -18.47 -5.49
CA GLU A 229 -8.71 -19.60 -6.41
C GLU A 229 -9.61 -19.29 -7.61
N ASN A 230 -9.09 -19.52 -8.81
CA ASN A 230 -9.84 -19.19 -10.03
C ASN A 230 -9.55 -20.22 -11.13
N PRO A 231 -10.57 -20.96 -11.60
CA PRO A 231 -10.42 -21.96 -12.67
C PRO A 231 -9.85 -21.37 -13.97
N ALA A 232 -10.22 -20.14 -14.33
CA ALA A 232 -9.70 -19.49 -15.52
C ALA A 232 -8.19 -19.20 -15.44
N THR A 233 -7.68 -18.93 -14.24
CA THR A 233 -6.23 -18.79 -14.00
C THR A 233 -5.52 -20.13 -14.16
N ARG A 234 -6.08 -21.21 -13.61
CA ARG A 234 -5.52 -22.57 -13.80
C ARG A 234 -5.49 -22.97 -15.27
N SER A 235 -6.58 -22.75 -16.00
CA SER A 235 -6.68 -23.07 -17.41
C SER A 235 -5.59 -22.40 -18.25
N LEU A 236 -5.28 -21.13 -17.96
CA LEU A 236 -4.19 -20.42 -18.65
C LEU A 236 -2.80 -21.02 -18.40
N LEU A 237 -2.61 -21.74 -17.32
CA LEU A 237 -1.33 -22.34 -16.94
C LEU A 237 -1.15 -23.76 -17.44
N VAL A 238 -2.23 -24.47 -17.76
CA VAL A 238 -2.18 -25.88 -18.21
C VAL A 238 -1.38 -26.05 -19.51
N ASP A 239 -1.58 -25.14 -20.46
CA ASP A 239 -0.94 -25.20 -21.78
C ASP A 239 0.32 -24.30 -21.87
N PHE A 240 0.78 -23.80 -20.74
CA PHE A 240 1.90 -22.86 -20.73
C PHE A 240 3.24 -23.60 -20.64
N ALA A 241 4.13 -23.36 -21.60
CA ALA A 241 5.42 -24.04 -21.71
C ALA A 241 6.40 -23.77 -20.56
N VAL A 242 6.18 -22.71 -19.79
CA VAL A 242 7.00 -22.35 -18.63
C VAL A 242 6.52 -23.11 -17.40
N ARG A 243 7.44 -23.68 -16.63
CA ARG A 243 7.10 -24.30 -15.34
C ARG A 243 6.46 -23.28 -14.42
N SER A 244 5.19 -23.49 -14.07
CA SER A 244 4.40 -22.54 -13.27
C SER A 244 3.97 -23.14 -11.94
N ASP A 245 4.00 -22.32 -10.89
CA ASP A 245 3.50 -22.63 -9.55
C ASP A 245 2.43 -21.59 -9.18
N TYR A 246 1.16 -21.99 -9.09
CA TYR A 246 0.03 -21.14 -8.76
C TYR A 246 -0.42 -21.35 -7.33
N ARG A 247 -0.28 -20.30 -6.51
CA ARG A 247 -0.63 -20.30 -5.08
C ARG A 247 -1.64 -19.20 -4.75
N PRO A 248 -2.94 -19.46 -4.93
CA PRO A 248 -3.99 -18.55 -4.46
C PRO A 248 -4.05 -18.55 -2.93
N ARG A 249 -4.42 -17.43 -2.33
CA ARG A 249 -4.55 -17.26 -0.86
C ARG A 249 -3.29 -17.66 -0.09
N ILE A 250 -2.13 -17.52 -0.69
CA ILE A 250 -0.84 -17.80 -0.05
C ILE A 250 -0.64 -16.95 1.20
N ALA A 251 -0.04 -17.51 2.24
CA ALA A 251 0.34 -16.77 3.44
C ALA A 251 1.43 -15.73 3.12
N ALA A 252 1.40 -14.59 3.82
CA ALA A 252 2.32 -13.49 3.55
C ALA A 252 3.80 -13.90 3.68
N ILE A 253 4.13 -14.68 4.70
CA ILE A 253 5.49 -15.18 4.93
C ILE A 253 5.95 -16.10 3.79
N GLU A 254 5.13 -17.02 3.34
CA GLU A 254 5.44 -17.94 2.26
C GLU A 254 5.60 -17.20 0.92
N ALA A 255 4.74 -16.21 0.64
CA ALA A 255 4.87 -15.36 -0.53
C ALA A 255 6.18 -14.55 -0.50
N SER A 256 6.57 -14.05 0.67
CA SER A 256 7.83 -13.35 0.90
C SER A 256 9.03 -14.25 0.61
N GLU A 257 9.05 -15.48 1.11
CA GLU A 257 10.12 -16.45 0.86
C GLU A 257 10.29 -16.75 -0.63
N ILE A 258 9.19 -16.92 -1.36
CA ILE A 258 9.23 -17.13 -2.81
C ILE A 258 9.76 -15.89 -3.53
N LEU A 259 9.28 -14.69 -3.19
CA LEU A 259 9.73 -13.44 -3.83
C LEU A 259 11.22 -13.19 -3.63
N GLN A 260 11.79 -13.54 -2.48
CA GLN A 260 13.23 -13.44 -2.24
C GLN A 260 14.08 -14.28 -3.23
N THR A 261 13.49 -15.25 -3.89
CA THR A 261 14.15 -16.08 -4.91
C THR A 261 13.92 -15.61 -6.34
N CYS A 262 13.01 -14.66 -6.57
CA CYS A 262 12.66 -14.17 -7.89
C CYS A 262 13.54 -12.98 -8.30
N SER A 263 13.85 -12.87 -9.60
CA SER A 263 14.58 -11.73 -10.16
C SER A 263 13.66 -10.69 -10.77
N PHE A 264 12.56 -11.12 -11.37
CA PHE A 264 11.63 -10.25 -12.08
C PHE A 264 10.20 -10.52 -11.66
N ALA A 265 9.35 -9.48 -11.77
CA ALA A 265 7.92 -9.62 -11.59
C ALA A 265 7.15 -8.92 -12.72
N TRP A 266 6.11 -9.57 -13.22
CA TRP A 266 5.30 -9.06 -14.31
C TRP A 266 4.00 -8.43 -13.80
N PHE A 267 3.75 -7.17 -14.22
CA PHE A 267 2.58 -6.39 -13.84
C PHE A 267 1.85 -5.82 -15.04
N ASP A 268 0.62 -6.24 -15.31
CA ASP A 268 -0.26 -5.58 -16.25
C ASP A 268 -1.13 -4.52 -15.54
N TYR A 269 -0.47 -3.48 -15.04
CA TYR A 269 -1.13 -2.41 -14.30
C TYR A 269 -1.69 -1.32 -15.21
N PHE A 270 -0.98 -1.01 -16.30
CA PHE A 270 -1.31 0.10 -17.21
C PHE A 270 -2.15 -0.35 -18.41
N HIS A 271 -3.13 -1.20 -18.18
CA HIS A 271 -3.97 -1.81 -19.21
C HIS A 271 -4.92 -0.84 -19.94
N ARG A 272 -5.09 0.38 -19.43
CA ARG A 272 -5.91 1.44 -20.02
C ARG A 272 -5.10 2.74 -20.20
N PRO A 273 -5.39 3.54 -21.25
CA PRO A 273 -4.66 4.79 -21.53
C PRO A 273 -4.79 5.87 -20.45
N ASP A 274 -5.89 5.85 -19.70
CA ASP A 274 -6.20 6.84 -18.65
C ASP A 274 -5.49 6.56 -17.32
N ILE A 275 -4.84 5.41 -17.16
CA ILE A 275 -4.09 5.10 -15.94
C ILE A 275 -2.74 5.80 -15.98
N GLN A 276 -2.55 6.74 -15.06
CA GLN A 276 -1.25 7.40 -14.87
C GLN A 276 -0.27 6.45 -14.17
N THR A 277 1.01 6.52 -14.55
CA THR A 277 2.05 5.60 -14.02
C THR A 277 2.18 5.68 -12.50
N LEU A 278 2.15 6.88 -11.93
CA LEU A 278 2.28 7.09 -10.48
C LEU A 278 1.15 6.48 -9.64
N VAL A 279 0.02 6.07 -10.24
CA VAL A 279 -1.05 5.35 -9.52
C VAL A 279 -0.56 4.01 -8.97
N ILE A 280 0.50 3.44 -9.54
CA ILE A 280 1.10 2.18 -9.06
C ILE A 280 1.63 2.29 -7.63
N LEU A 281 1.98 3.48 -7.16
CA LEU A 281 2.42 3.74 -5.78
C LEU A 281 1.34 3.43 -4.73
N LYS A 282 0.10 3.21 -5.15
CA LYS A 282 -1.01 2.71 -4.31
C LYS A 282 -1.08 1.18 -4.26
N SER A 283 -0.25 0.47 -5.00
CA SER A 283 -0.30 -0.98 -5.10
C SER A 283 0.63 -1.63 -4.07
N SER A 284 0.05 -2.26 -3.05
CA SER A 284 0.82 -3.05 -2.08
C SER A 284 1.55 -4.25 -2.72
N ALA A 285 1.03 -4.79 -3.82
CA ALA A 285 1.69 -5.85 -4.59
C ALA A 285 2.95 -5.33 -5.30
N PHE A 286 2.90 -4.13 -5.88
CA PHE A 286 4.08 -3.48 -6.46
C PHE A 286 5.11 -3.15 -5.38
N ALA A 287 4.66 -2.60 -4.26
CA ALA A 287 5.50 -2.33 -3.11
C ALA A 287 6.18 -3.61 -2.59
N ALA A 288 5.44 -4.74 -2.51
CA ALA A 288 6.00 -6.03 -2.10
C ALA A 288 7.12 -6.49 -3.04
N VAL A 289 6.95 -6.34 -4.35
CA VAL A 289 8.00 -6.67 -5.33
C VAL A 289 9.25 -5.82 -5.12
N CYS A 290 9.10 -4.51 -4.94
CA CYS A 290 10.23 -3.61 -4.66
C CYS A 290 10.90 -3.92 -3.30
N ALA A 291 10.10 -4.22 -2.26
CA ALA A 291 10.57 -4.60 -0.93
C ALA A 291 11.44 -5.88 -0.93
N HIS A 292 11.24 -6.72 -1.93
CA HIS A 292 11.98 -7.97 -2.11
C HIS A 292 13.10 -7.86 -3.14
N ALA A 293 13.50 -6.65 -3.57
CA ALA A 293 14.50 -6.45 -4.60
C ALA A 293 14.18 -7.20 -5.92
N VAL A 294 12.90 -7.33 -6.27
CA VAL A 294 12.46 -7.94 -7.52
C VAL A 294 12.19 -6.83 -8.53
N ILE A 295 12.67 -6.97 -9.75
CA ILE A 295 12.57 -5.93 -10.79
C ILE A 295 11.17 -5.98 -11.43
N PRO A 296 10.34 -4.90 -11.32
CA PRO A 296 9.04 -4.87 -11.94
C PRO A 296 9.13 -4.65 -13.44
N VAL A 297 8.48 -5.51 -14.22
CA VAL A 297 8.38 -5.46 -15.68
C VAL A 297 6.91 -5.36 -16.10
N PHE A 298 6.63 -4.52 -17.08
CA PHE A 298 5.28 -4.25 -17.55
C PHE A 298 5.09 -4.70 -19.01
N PRO A 299 3.90 -5.16 -19.40
CA PRO A 299 3.62 -5.54 -20.79
C PRO A 299 3.83 -4.38 -21.75
N HIS A 300 3.35 -3.20 -21.41
CA HIS A 300 3.42 -2.02 -22.25
C HIS A 300 3.20 -0.74 -21.46
N ARG A 301 3.73 0.35 -21.97
CA ARG A 301 3.64 1.73 -21.50
C ARG A 301 4.11 1.94 -20.04
N GLY A 302 4.47 3.17 -19.79
CA GLY A 302 4.88 3.68 -18.50
C GLY A 302 5.68 4.96 -18.66
N SER A 303 5.74 5.75 -17.61
CA SER A 303 6.64 6.89 -17.47
C SER A 303 7.50 6.70 -16.22
N ALA A 304 8.53 7.51 -16.07
CA ALA A 304 9.38 7.44 -14.89
C ALA A 304 8.56 7.55 -13.59
N ILE A 305 8.93 6.76 -12.60
CA ILE A 305 8.38 6.81 -11.25
C ILE A 305 9.39 7.55 -10.38
N SER A 306 9.04 8.75 -9.92
CA SER A 306 9.92 9.59 -9.12
C SER A 306 9.19 10.15 -7.91
N LEU A 307 9.90 10.26 -6.80
CA LEU A 307 9.48 10.98 -5.60
C LEU A 307 10.52 12.07 -5.32
N GLY A 308 10.12 13.31 -5.53
CA GLY A 308 11.07 14.41 -5.57
C GLY A 308 12.09 14.21 -6.71
N SER A 309 13.39 14.29 -6.36
CA SER A 309 14.51 14.07 -7.29
C SER A 309 14.93 12.61 -7.42
N ASP A 310 14.43 11.70 -6.58
CA ASP A 310 14.84 10.30 -6.56
C ASP A 310 13.92 9.46 -7.45
N ARG A 311 14.54 8.75 -8.40
CA ARG A 311 13.85 7.99 -9.42
C ARG A 311 14.01 6.49 -9.19
N LEU A 312 12.88 5.76 -9.21
CA LEU A 312 12.90 4.32 -9.29
C LEU A 312 13.50 3.86 -10.62
N PRO A 313 14.41 2.87 -10.66
CA PRO A 313 14.89 2.26 -11.88
C PRO A 313 13.73 1.75 -12.77
N GLY A 314 13.79 2.03 -14.05
CA GLY A 314 12.71 1.72 -14.98
C GLY A 314 11.72 2.88 -15.17
N PRO A 315 10.43 2.60 -15.44
CA PRO A 315 9.83 1.27 -15.59
C PRO A 315 10.36 0.52 -16.83
N PHE A 316 10.47 -0.80 -16.69
CA PHE A 316 10.85 -1.69 -17.78
C PHE A 316 9.60 -2.27 -18.43
N PHE A 317 9.51 -2.23 -19.77
CA PHE A 317 8.35 -2.74 -20.51
C PHE A 317 8.72 -3.33 -21.86
N VAL A 318 7.86 -4.20 -22.39
CA VAL A 318 8.15 -4.95 -23.62
C VAL A 318 7.48 -4.39 -24.86
N GLU A 319 6.47 -3.53 -24.72
CA GLU A 319 5.75 -2.88 -25.84
C GLU A 319 5.30 -1.45 -25.48
N PRO A 320 5.08 -0.57 -26.49
CA PRO A 320 5.52 -0.66 -27.90
C PRO A 320 7.01 -0.32 -28.06
N ASP A 321 7.53 0.55 -27.18
CA ASP A 321 8.91 1.02 -27.21
C ASP A 321 9.64 0.29 -26.09
N ARG A 322 10.58 -0.56 -26.45
CA ARG A 322 11.38 -1.30 -25.48
C ARG A 322 12.14 -0.34 -24.58
N SER A 323 11.77 -0.28 -23.30
CA SER A 323 12.75 0.10 -22.31
C SER A 323 13.73 -1.07 -22.16
N GLU A 324 15.01 -0.79 -22.01
CA GLU A 324 16.00 -1.85 -21.82
C GLU A 324 15.74 -2.58 -20.50
N ILE A 325 15.15 -3.78 -20.61
CA ILE A 325 15.03 -4.68 -19.48
C ILE A 325 16.46 -5.14 -19.15
N PRO A 326 16.93 -5.01 -17.89
CA PRO A 326 18.28 -5.41 -17.54
C PRO A 326 18.51 -6.88 -17.85
N ASP A 327 19.65 -7.16 -18.47
CA ASP A 327 20.10 -8.53 -18.75
C ASP A 327 20.51 -9.28 -17.48
N ALA A 328 20.99 -10.51 -17.63
CA ALA A 328 21.41 -11.32 -16.50
C ALA A 328 22.59 -10.71 -15.73
N GLN A 329 23.46 -9.92 -16.36
CA GLN A 329 24.60 -9.26 -15.71
C GLN A 329 24.16 -7.97 -15.00
N GLY A 330 23.39 -7.11 -15.66
CA GLY A 330 22.97 -5.81 -15.13
C GLY A 330 21.89 -5.89 -14.06
N ARG A 331 21.14 -7.00 -13.97
CA ARG A 331 19.98 -7.11 -13.08
C ARG A 331 20.30 -6.91 -11.59
N GLY A 332 21.46 -7.39 -11.14
CA GLY A 332 21.84 -7.31 -9.72
C GLY A 332 21.92 -5.88 -9.20
N ALA A 333 22.57 -4.99 -9.96
CA ALA A 333 22.67 -3.58 -9.62
C ALA A 333 21.27 -2.91 -9.63
N ILE A 334 20.48 -3.16 -10.68
CA ILE A 334 19.12 -2.61 -10.80
C ILE A 334 18.21 -3.12 -9.67
N ALA A 335 18.30 -4.39 -9.29
CA ALA A 335 17.52 -4.95 -8.18
C ALA A 335 17.91 -4.29 -6.83
N SER A 336 19.21 -4.04 -6.60
CA SER A 336 19.68 -3.31 -5.42
C SER A 336 19.14 -1.87 -5.41
N ASP A 337 19.21 -1.16 -6.54
CA ASP A 337 18.67 0.20 -6.65
C ASP A 337 17.16 0.26 -6.42
N VAL A 338 16.39 -0.73 -6.92
CA VAL A 338 14.94 -0.87 -6.66
C VAL A 338 14.68 -1.06 -5.17
N TYR A 339 15.45 -1.94 -4.51
CA TYR A 339 15.33 -2.19 -3.08
C TYR A 339 15.67 -0.94 -2.26
N ASP A 340 16.77 -0.27 -2.56
CA ASP A 340 17.20 0.94 -1.86
C ASP A 340 16.21 2.09 -2.02
N TRP A 341 15.66 2.26 -3.22
CA TRP A 341 14.57 3.23 -3.45
C TRP A 341 13.36 2.91 -2.59
N TYR A 342 12.96 1.63 -2.55
CA TYR A 342 11.85 1.18 -1.71
C TYR A 342 12.09 1.49 -0.23
N GLN A 343 13.27 1.15 0.29
CA GLN A 343 13.60 1.38 1.70
C GLN A 343 13.53 2.86 2.07
N ARG A 344 14.01 3.73 1.19
CA ARG A 344 13.98 5.18 1.43
C ARG A 344 12.59 5.79 1.37
N HIS A 345 11.74 5.34 0.45
CA HIS A 345 10.51 6.08 0.08
C HIS A 345 9.21 5.38 0.38
N ALA A 346 9.19 4.05 0.43
CA ALA A 346 7.93 3.29 0.44
C ALA A 346 7.84 2.25 1.56
N SER A 347 8.91 2.03 2.31
CA SER A 347 8.91 1.06 3.41
C SER A 347 7.99 1.48 4.55
N SER A 348 7.44 0.51 5.27
CA SER A 348 6.67 0.80 6.47
C SER A 348 7.52 1.48 7.55
N GLU A 349 8.85 1.29 7.51
CA GLU A 349 9.78 1.98 8.38
C GLU A 349 9.86 3.47 8.08
N SER A 350 10.05 3.87 6.81
CA SER A 350 10.08 5.27 6.41
C SER A 350 8.77 5.98 6.71
N LEU A 351 7.64 5.28 6.53
CA LEU A 351 6.31 5.78 6.92
C LEU A 351 6.21 6.05 8.43
N VAL A 352 6.57 5.06 9.24
CA VAL A 352 6.48 5.16 10.70
C VAL A 352 7.42 6.23 11.24
N GLN A 353 8.61 6.40 10.66
CA GLN A 353 9.52 7.48 10.99
C GLN A 353 8.90 8.87 10.69
N GLY A 354 8.23 9.02 9.54
CA GLY A 354 7.51 10.25 9.19
C GLY A 354 6.36 10.56 10.15
N ILE A 355 5.59 9.54 10.54
CA ILE A 355 4.53 9.65 11.54
C ILE A 355 5.12 10.05 12.89
N ALA A 356 6.14 9.35 13.38
CA ALA A 356 6.81 9.61 14.66
C ALA A 356 7.36 11.04 14.73
N THR A 357 8.04 11.48 13.66
CA THR A 357 8.53 12.88 13.56
C THR A 357 7.39 13.89 13.64
N THR A 358 6.26 13.63 12.97
CA THR A 358 5.09 14.52 13.04
C THR A 358 4.49 14.55 14.44
N LEU A 359 4.42 13.40 15.10
CA LEU A 359 3.88 13.28 16.47
C LEU A 359 4.87 13.79 17.54
N GLY A 360 6.15 13.92 17.22
CA GLY A 360 7.20 14.31 18.17
C GLY A 360 7.61 13.16 19.08
N LEU A 361 7.56 11.93 18.57
CA LEU A 361 8.00 10.74 19.30
C LEU A 361 9.52 10.58 19.17
N ASP A 362 10.20 10.37 20.31
CA ASP A 362 11.61 10.03 20.34
C ASP A 362 11.82 8.52 20.17
N THR A 363 12.93 8.14 19.55
CA THR A 363 13.31 6.71 19.47
C THR A 363 13.46 6.12 20.87
N ALA A 364 12.88 4.93 21.06
CA ALA A 364 13.06 4.20 22.30
C ALA A 364 14.57 3.95 22.54
N ARG A 365 15.04 4.30 23.75
CA ARG A 365 16.44 4.12 24.15
C ARG A 365 16.70 2.67 24.52
#